data_dd555c792674ba611e746b438fd25c78
#
_entry.id   dd555c792674ba611e746b438fd25c78
#
_cell.length_a   1.000
_cell.length_b   1.000
_cell.length_c   1.000
_cell.angle_alpha   90.00
_cell.angle_beta   90.00
_cell.angle_gamma   90.00
#
_symmetry.space_group_name_H-M   'P 1'
#
loop_
_entity.id
_entity.type
_entity.pdbx_description
1 polymer ?
#
loop_
_entity_poly.entity_id
_entity_poly.type
_entity_poly.pdbx_seq_one_letter_code
_entity_poly.pdbx_strand_id
1 'polypeptide(L)'
;MGNYRKLWWTLIGVLGVTFCLLGWFGREVYREAPPIPAQVVSADGAVLFTEKDILDGQTAWQSVGGMQLGSIWGHGAYQAPDWSADWLHRELTTWLDLAAQDEFGQAYAEISEEQQAVLRHRLKNEYRQNQVRDGVLVLSARRQMAVQQTAAYYDTLFGSDPAMQQTRKNFAMKEDTLPDAGRREQMTRFFFWTSWVAATERPGQDATYTNNWPHEPLIDNQPTGENLMWSVISVILLVAGIGFLVWAWAFLRKQDEEEPVAPARDPLTTIPLTPSQRSLGKYLFLVVALFGFQVFLGGATAHYTVEGQDFYGFPLSRWFPYTLLRTWHLQSALFWIATGFLAAGLFLAPIINGGKDPKLQKVG
;
A
#
# COMPACT_ATOMS: atom_id res chain seq x y z
N MET A 1 -5.49 47.84 4.30
CA MET A 1 -5.39 46.96 3.10
C MET A 1 -3.96 46.59 2.68
N GLY A 2 -2.89 47.19 3.22
CA GLY A 2 -1.51 46.97 2.78
C GLY A 2 -0.85 45.65 3.17
N ASN A 3 -1.30 44.99 4.24
CA ASN A 3 -0.61 43.80 4.80
C ASN A 3 -0.94 42.49 4.06
N TYR A 4 -2.14 42.39 3.49
CA TYR A 4 -2.53 41.14 2.79
C TYR A 4 -1.74 40.84 1.53
N ARG A 5 -1.25 41.89 0.83
CA ARG A 5 -0.44 41.69 -0.39
C ARG A 5 0.89 40.99 -0.10
N LYS A 6 1.54 41.32 1.04
CA LYS A 6 2.77 40.64 1.47
C LYS A 6 2.49 39.17 1.84
N LEU A 7 1.41 38.89 2.54
CA LEU A 7 1.00 37.55 2.90
C LEU A 7 0.71 36.68 1.67
N TRP A 8 0.03 37.27 0.66
CA TRP A 8 -0.21 36.58 -0.62
C TRP A 8 1.09 36.25 -1.35
N TRP A 9 2.05 37.19 -1.43
CA TRP A 9 3.35 36.91 -2.05
C TRP A 9 4.15 35.86 -1.27
N THR A 10 4.10 35.87 0.05
CA THR A 10 4.73 34.85 0.89
C THR A 10 4.08 33.48 0.63
N LEU A 11 2.75 33.39 0.60
CA LEU A 11 2.03 32.15 0.30
C LEU A 11 2.40 31.62 -1.10
N ILE A 12 2.36 32.47 -2.12
CA ILE A 12 2.74 32.10 -3.49
C ILE A 12 4.20 31.61 -3.53
N GLY A 13 5.11 32.29 -2.84
CA GLY A 13 6.51 31.90 -2.74
C GLY A 13 6.67 30.52 -2.10
N VAL A 14 6.02 30.28 -0.95
CA VAL A 14 6.05 28.97 -0.25
C VAL A 14 5.48 27.87 -1.14
N LEU A 15 4.31 28.10 -1.74
CA LEU A 15 3.70 27.12 -2.64
C LEU A 15 4.59 26.83 -3.85
N GLY A 16 5.16 27.89 -4.47
CA GLY A 16 6.08 27.75 -5.60
C GLY A 16 7.30 26.88 -5.27
N VAL A 17 7.97 27.17 -4.16
CA VAL A 17 9.11 26.37 -3.68
C VAL A 17 8.68 24.93 -3.40
N THR A 18 7.55 24.73 -2.72
CA THR A 18 7.03 23.39 -2.39
C THR A 18 6.76 22.59 -3.67
N PHE A 19 6.06 23.17 -4.66
CA PHE A 19 5.79 22.49 -5.92
C PHE A 19 7.05 22.21 -6.76
N CYS A 20 8.04 23.10 -6.73
CA CYS A 20 9.33 22.86 -7.38
C CYS A 20 10.06 21.67 -6.74
N LEU A 21 10.11 21.62 -5.40
CA LEU A 21 10.72 20.51 -4.67
C LEU A 21 9.96 19.18 -4.92
N LEU A 22 8.63 19.19 -4.82
CA LEU A 22 7.82 18.02 -5.12
C LEU A 22 7.99 17.53 -6.56
N GLY A 23 8.06 18.47 -7.52
CA GLY A 23 8.32 18.14 -8.92
C GLY A 23 9.69 17.52 -9.15
N TRP A 24 10.71 18.07 -8.48
CA TRP A 24 12.07 17.50 -8.53
C TRP A 24 12.10 16.08 -7.96
N PHE A 25 11.62 15.89 -6.73
CA PHE A 25 11.58 14.57 -6.12
C PHE A 25 10.68 13.60 -6.88
N GLY A 26 9.54 14.06 -7.41
CA GLY A 26 8.68 13.24 -8.26
C GLY A 26 9.41 12.74 -9.51
N ARG A 27 10.22 13.58 -10.16
CA ARG A 27 11.05 13.15 -11.29
C ARG A 27 12.08 12.10 -10.88
N GLU A 28 12.75 12.28 -9.73
CA GLU A 28 13.73 11.30 -9.24
C GLU A 28 13.08 9.96 -8.92
N VAL A 29 11.87 9.94 -8.33
CA VAL A 29 11.11 8.70 -8.10
C VAL A 29 10.90 7.91 -9.40
N TYR A 30 10.52 8.57 -10.49
CA TYR A 30 10.38 7.91 -11.80
C TYR A 30 11.72 7.43 -12.36
N ARG A 31 12.78 8.19 -12.14
CA ARG A 31 14.12 7.85 -12.64
C ARG A 31 14.72 6.64 -11.92
N GLU A 32 14.44 6.52 -10.62
CA GLU A 32 14.92 5.46 -9.75
C GLU A 32 13.93 4.27 -9.65
N ALA A 33 12.86 4.30 -10.44
CA ALA A 33 11.89 3.20 -10.45
C ALA A 33 12.56 1.87 -10.88
N PRO A 34 12.18 0.74 -10.26
CA PRO A 34 12.74 -0.56 -10.66
C PRO A 34 12.36 -0.88 -12.11
N PRO A 35 13.30 -1.38 -12.91
CA PRO A 35 12.99 -1.75 -14.29
C PRO A 35 12.10 -3.01 -14.32
N ILE A 36 11.18 -3.05 -15.26
CA ILE A 36 10.50 -4.28 -15.64
C ILE A 36 11.29 -4.84 -16.82
N PRO A 37 11.88 -6.07 -16.71
CA PRO A 37 12.63 -6.62 -17.81
C PRO A 37 11.71 -6.90 -19.01
N ALA A 38 12.15 -6.52 -20.21
CA ALA A 38 11.42 -6.82 -21.44
C ALA A 38 11.21 -8.32 -21.64
N GLN A 39 12.21 -9.10 -21.23
CA GLN A 39 12.17 -10.56 -21.25
C GLN A 39 12.93 -11.14 -20.06
N VAL A 40 12.41 -12.23 -19.51
CA VAL A 40 13.12 -13.11 -18.59
C VAL A 40 13.41 -14.40 -19.35
N VAL A 41 14.68 -14.79 -19.39
CA VAL A 41 15.15 -15.93 -20.17
C VAL A 41 15.89 -16.93 -19.29
N SER A 42 15.89 -18.19 -19.70
CA SER A 42 16.72 -19.23 -19.13
C SER A 42 18.18 -19.08 -19.55
N ALA A 43 19.07 -19.84 -18.91
CA ALA A 43 20.51 -19.83 -19.22
C ALA A 43 20.84 -20.23 -20.65
N ASP A 44 20.00 -21.02 -21.33
CA ASP A 44 20.12 -21.42 -22.74
C ASP A 44 19.44 -20.43 -23.71
N GLY A 45 18.91 -19.32 -23.19
CA GLY A 45 18.31 -18.23 -23.98
C GLY A 45 16.84 -18.42 -24.35
N ALA A 46 16.16 -19.44 -23.84
CA ALA A 46 14.72 -19.60 -24.06
C ALA A 46 13.93 -18.55 -23.25
N VAL A 47 12.95 -17.90 -23.88
CA VAL A 47 12.09 -16.92 -23.20
C VAL A 47 11.14 -17.65 -22.27
N LEU A 48 11.20 -17.32 -20.98
CA LEU A 48 10.32 -17.85 -19.94
C LEU A 48 9.04 -17.02 -19.84
N PHE A 49 9.16 -15.69 -19.81
CA PHE A 49 8.06 -14.73 -19.82
C PHE A 49 8.55 -13.32 -20.16
N THR A 50 7.61 -12.42 -20.41
CA THR A 50 7.86 -11.06 -20.90
C THR A 50 7.37 -10.00 -19.91
N GLU A 51 7.73 -8.72 -20.16
CA GLU A 51 7.15 -7.56 -19.48
C GLU A 51 5.62 -7.58 -19.45
N LYS A 52 5.01 -7.94 -20.61
CA LYS A 52 3.54 -8.02 -20.69
C LYS A 52 2.98 -9.05 -19.69
N ASP A 53 3.62 -10.18 -19.53
CA ASP A 53 3.17 -11.23 -18.59
C ASP A 53 3.25 -10.74 -17.13
N ILE A 54 4.27 -9.95 -16.78
CA ILE A 54 4.41 -9.33 -15.45
C ILE A 54 3.27 -8.32 -15.22
N LEU A 55 2.96 -7.47 -16.19
CA LEU A 55 1.89 -6.47 -16.09
C LEU A 55 0.50 -7.11 -16.06
N ASP A 56 0.27 -8.15 -16.87
CA ASP A 56 -0.97 -8.95 -16.80
C ASP A 56 -1.09 -9.64 -15.43
N GLY A 57 0.03 -10.07 -14.86
CA GLY A 57 0.10 -10.61 -13.51
C GLY A 57 -0.27 -9.60 -12.43
N GLN A 58 0.17 -8.36 -12.55
CA GLN A 58 -0.28 -7.26 -11.68
C GLN A 58 -1.79 -7.07 -11.77
N THR A 59 -2.33 -7.08 -12.98
CA THR A 59 -3.77 -6.98 -13.22
C THR A 59 -4.53 -8.15 -12.60
N ALA A 60 -4.00 -9.37 -12.70
CA ALA A 60 -4.57 -10.57 -12.09
C ALA A 60 -4.60 -10.44 -10.55
N TRP A 61 -3.49 -10.02 -9.92
CA TRP A 61 -3.43 -9.75 -8.49
C TRP A 61 -4.41 -8.66 -8.04
N GLN A 62 -4.51 -7.55 -8.78
CA GLN A 62 -5.47 -6.48 -8.48
C GLN A 62 -6.92 -6.98 -8.54
N SER A 63 -7.25 -7.90 -9.45
CA SER A 63 -8.60 -8.43 -9.60
C SER A 63 -9.08 -9.29 -8.43
N VAL A 64 -8.17 -9.83 -7.63
CA VAL A 64 -8.50 -10.61 -6.42
C VAL A 64 -8.46 -9.77 -5.13
N GLY A 65 -8.30 -8.47 -5.27
CA GLY A 65 -8.32 -7.51 -4.17
C GLY A 65 -7.03 -6.71 -4.01
N GLY A 66 -5.95 -7.07 -4.71
CA GLY A 66 -4.70 -6.33 -4.68
C GLY A 66 -4.19 -6.12 -3.24
N MET A 67 -3.91 -4.88 -2.89
CA MET A 67 -3.43 -4.48 -1.55
C MET A 67 -4.42 -4.75 -0.41
N GLN A 68 -5.66 -5.15 -0.71
CA GLN A 68 -6.63 -5.57 0.32
C GLN A 68 -6.40 -7.01 0.77
N LEU A 69 -5.68 -7.81 -0.03
CA LEU A 69 -5.31 -9.19 0.25
C LEU A 69 -3.78 -9.30 0.30
N GLY A 70 -3.20 -9.04 1.45
CA GLY A 70 -1.75 -8.98 1.62
C GLY A 70 -1.14 -7.64 1.18
N SER A 71 0.17 -7.61 1.08
CA SER A 71 0.94 -6.42 0.71
C SER A 71 1.98 -6.72 -0.37
N ILE A 72 2.47 -5.67 -0.99
CA ILE A 72 3.65 -5.67 -1.87
C ILE A 72 4.59 -4.60 -1.34
N TRP A 73 5.85 -4.94 -1.10
CA TRP A 73 6.89 -4.07 -0.54
C TRP A 73 6.44 -3.34 0.74
N GLY A 74 5.70 -4.03 1.61
CA GLY A 74 5.18 -3.49 2.86
C GLY A 74 3.94 -2.61 2.72
N HIS A 75 3.42 -2.41 1.51
CA HIS A 75 2.23 -1.60 1.26
C HIS A 75 1.00 -2.48 1.02
N GLY A 76 0.06 -2.46 1.94
CA GLY A 76 -1.19 -3.24 1.84
C GLY A 76 -1.72 -3.71 3.19
N ALA A 77 -2.64 -4.67 3.14
CA ALA A 77 -3.23 -5.28 4.32
C ALA A 77 -2.31 -6.35 4.92
N TYR A 78 -2.32 -6.47 6.25
CA TYR A 78 -1.50 -7.46 6.98
C TYR A 78 -2.29 -8.74 7.33
N GLN A 79 -3.43 -8.98 6.71
CA GLN A 79 -4.21 -10.19 6.92
C GLN A 79 -3.61 -11.40 6.19
N ALA A 80 -3.09 -11.20 5.00
CA ALA A 80 -2.24 -12.14 4.29
C ALA A 80 -0.80 -11.63 4.31
N PRO A 81 0.20 -12.44 3.94
CA PRO A 81 1.59 -12.02 3.93
C PRO A 81 1.87 -10.88 2.95
N ASP A 82 3.05 -10.29 3.07
CA ASP A 82 3.62 -9.53 1.97
C ASP A 82 4.10 -10.50 0.89
N TRP A 83 3.48 -10.43 -0.29
CA TRP A 83 3.72 -11.40 -1.35
C TRP A 83 5.13 -11.30 -1.94
N SER A 84 5.76 -10.12 -1.90
CA SER A 84 7.15 -9.96 -2.32
C SER A 84 8.13 -10.59 -1.32
N ALA A 85 7.87 -10.44 -0.01
CA ALA A 85 8.69 -11.02 1.04
C ALA A 85 8.50 -12.54 1.15
N ASP A 86 7.26 -13.02 1.14
CA ASP A 86 6.94 -14.45 1.22
C ASP A 86 7.47 -15.21 0.00
N TRP A 87 7.32 -14.62 -1.21
CA TRP A 87 7.93 -15.17 -2.42
C TRP A 87 9.45 -15.24 -2.29
N LEU A 88 10.09 -14.14 -1.91
CA LEU A 88 11.55 -14.07 -1.78
C LEU A 88 12.05 -15.19 -0.87
N HIS A 89 11.52 -15.29 0.34
CA HIS A 89 11.95 -16.30 1.32
C HIS A 89 11.75 -17.73 0.80
N ARG A 90 10.63 -18.02 0.14
CA ARG A 90 10.36 -19.34 -0.45
C ARG A 90 11.30 -19.67 -1.59
N GLU A 91 11.53 -18.74 -2.49
CA GLU A 91 12.46 -18.93 -3.62
C GLU A 91 13.88 -19.17 -3.12
N LEU A 92 14.35 -18.41 -2.10
CA LEU A 92 15.68 -18.58 -1.51
C LEU A 92 15.84 -19.93 -0.80
N THR A 93 14.87 -20.34 -0.01
CA THR A 93 14.90 -21.64 0.68
C THR A 93 14.84 -22.79 -0.30
N THR A 94 14.00 -22.70 -1.32
CA THR A 94 13.94 -23.70 -2.41
C THR A 94 15.27 -23.78 -3.17
N TRP A 95 15.90 -22.65 -3.46
CA TRP A 95 17.21 -22.63 -4.13
C TRP A 95 18.29 -23.33 -3.28
N LEU A 96 18.29 -23.08 -1.95
CA LEU A 96 19.24 -23.73 -1.03
C LEU A 96 19.02 -25.24 -0.94
N ASP A 97 17.78 -25.70 -0.89
CA ASP A 97 17.47 -27.14 -0.86
C ASP A 97 17.85 -27.81 -2.17
N LEU A 98 17.58 -27.19 -3.32
CA LEU A 98 18.01 -27.67 -4.63
C LEU A 98 19.54 -27.74 -4.73
N ALA A 99 20.24 -26.73 -4.20
CA ALA A 99 21.69 -26.71 -4.22
C ALA A 99 22.29 -27.79 -3.32
N ALA A 100 21.75 -27.96 -2.11
CA ALA A 100 22.21 -28.97 -1.15
C ALA A 100 21.95 -30.40 -1.66
N GLN A 101 20.78 -30.63 -2.25
CA GLN A 101 20.43 -31.91 -2.84
C GLN A 101 21.34 -32.28 -4.03
N ASP A 102 21.63 -31.30 -4.89
CA ASP A 102 22.41 -31.45 -6.09
C ASP A 102 23.92 -31.71 -5.79
N GLU A 103 24.46 -30.99 -4.79
CA GLU A 103 25.89 -31.01 -4.48
C GLU A 103 26.26 -32.04 -3.38
N PHE A 104 25.36 -32.31 -2.44
CA PHE A 104 25.62 -33.15 -1.26
C PHE A 104 24.66 -34.35 -1.10
N GLY A 105 23.57 -34.39 -1.87
CA GLY A 105 22.55 -35.47 -1.77
C GLY A 105 21.71 -35.41 -0.47
N GLN A 106 21.67 -34.26 0.19
CA GLN A 106 21.00 -34.06 1.48
C GLN A 106 20.16 -32.77 1.47
N ALA A 107 19.20 -32.62 2.39
CA ALA A 107 18.48 -31.38 2.57
C ALA A 107 19.42 -30.29 3.13
N TYR A 108 19.15 -29.03 2.85
CA TYR A 108 19.98 -27.91 3.30
C TYR A 108 20.16 -27.88 4.82
N ALA A 109 19.13 -28.23 5.58
CA ALA A 109 19.20 -28.28 7.06
C ALA A 109 20.08 -29.42 7.62
N GLU A 110 20.43 -30.42 6.80
CA GLU A 110 21.18 -31.63 7.19
C GLU A 110 22.66 -31.56 6.86
N ILE A 111 23.08 -30.63 6.00
CA ILE A 111 24.50 -30.44 5.64
C ILE A 111 25.26 -29.66 6.71
N SER A 112 26.62 -29.73 6.68
CA SER A 112 27.45 -29.05 7.69
C SER A 112 27.31 -27.51 7.61
N GLU A 113 27.64 -26.82 8.73
CA GLU A 113 27.59 -25.36 8.79
C GLU A 113 28.51 -24.69 7.76
N GLU A 114 29.67 -25.29 7.46
CA GLU A 114 30.59 -24.81 6.45
C GLU A 114 29.95 -24.89 5.04
N GLN A 115 29.30 -26.02 4.75
CA GLN A 115 28.58 -26.22 3.47
C GLN A 115 27.41 -25.25 3.35
N GLN A 116 26.64 -25.05 4.41
CA GLN A 116 25.57 -24.04 4.46
C GLN A 116 26.11 -22.63 4.21
N ALA A 117 27.25 -22.27 4.80
CA ALA A 117 27.85 -20.96 4.62
C ALA A 117 28.29 -20.74 3.16
N VAL A 118 28.86 -21.74 2.52
CA VAL A 118 29.24 -21.69 1.09
C VAL A 118 28.01 -21.47 0.22
N LEU A 119 26.93 -22.24 0.44
CA LEU A 119 25.70 -22.10 -0.34
C LEU A 119 25.05 -20.74 -0.12
N ARG A 120 24.99 -20.23 1.12
CA ARG A 120 24.46 -18.87 1.41
C ARG A 120 25.28 -17.78 0.71
N HIS A 121 26.60 -17.92 0.67
CA HIS A 121 27.43 -16.93 -0.04
C HIS A 121 27.12 -16.92 -1.54
N ARG A 122 26.96 -18.08 -2.18
CA ARG A 122 26.60 -18.19 -3.60
C ARG A 122 25.19 -17.65 -3.86
N LEU A 123 24.21 -18.01 -3.01
CA LEU A 123 22.86 -17.52 -3.05
C LEU A 123 22.85 -15.98 -3.02
N LYS A 124 23.50 -15.39 -2.02
CA LYS A 124 23.61 -13.94 -1.89
C LYS A 124 24.15 -13.29 -3.16
N ASN A 125 25.24 -13.81 -3.71
CA ASN A 125 25.84 -13.26 -4.92
C ASN A 125 24.89 -13.36 -6.12
N GLU A 126 24.17 -14.47 -6.28
CA GLU A 126 23.23 -14.65 -7.39
C GLU A 126 22.02 -13.70 -7.29
N TYR A 127 21.46 -13.51 -6.10
CA TYR A 127 20.21 -12.75 -5.94
C TYR A 127 20.45 -11.24 -5.82
N ARG A 128 21.56 -10.81 -5.23
CA ARG A 128 21.84 -9.38 -5.07
C ARG A 128 22.41 -8.73 -6.32
N GLN A 129 23.14 -9.48 -7.15
CA GLN A 129 23.69 -8.92 -8.38
C GLN A 129 22.59 -8.57 -9.39
N ASN A 130 22.67 -7.36 -9.94
CA ASN A 130 21.79 -6.96 -11.03
C ASN A 130 22.24 -7.64 -12.34
N GLN A 131 21.47 -8.62 -12.75
CA GLN A 131 21.75 -9.44 -13.95
C GLN A 131 21.00 -8.97 -15.19
N VAL A 132 20.27 -7.84 -15.10
CA VAL A 132 19.58 -7.27 -16.26
C VAL A 132 20.61 -6.64 -17.20
N ARG A 133 20.60 -7.07 -18.45
CA ARG A 133 21.42 -6.52 -19.55
C ARG A 133 20.51 -6.23 -20.74
N ASP A 134 20.52 -5.01 -21.23
CA ASP A 134 19.70 -4.58 -22.37
C ASP A 134 18.21 -4.94 -22.25
N GLY A 135 17.67 -4.86 -21.02
CA GLY A 135 16.28 -5.19 -20.72
C GLY A 135 15.99 -6.68 -20.59
N VAL A 136 17.02 -7.56 -20.65
CA VAL A 136 16.87 -9.01 -20.51
C VAL A 136 17.41 -9.44 -19.13
N LEU A 137 16.60 -10.19 -18.38
CA LEU A 137 17.01 -10.85 -17.14
C LEU A 137 17.27 -12.34 -17.42
N VAL A 138 18.50 -12.79 -17.16
CA VAL A 138 18.89 -14.21 -17.35
C VAL A 138 18.80 -14.92 -16.00
N LEU A 139 18.08 -16.05 -15.94
CA LEU A 139 18.01 -16.92 -14.77
C LEU A 139 18.94 -18.12 -14.93
N SER A 140 19.71 -18.46 -13.88
CA SER A 140 20.41 -19.73 -13.82
C SER A 140 19.40 -20.90 -13.82
N ALA A 141 19.85 -22.09 -14.25
CA ALA A 141 18.99 -23.27 -14.26
C ALA A 141 18.43 -23.60 -12.86
N ARG A 142 19.24 -23.43 -11.81
CA ARG A 142 18.82 -23.64 -10.43
C ARG A 142 17.77 -22.61 -9.98
N ARG A 143 17.99 -21.32 -10.30
CA ARG A 143 17.03 -20.26 -9.98
C ARG A 143 15.73 -20.45 -10.75
N GLN A 144 15.78 -20.85 -12.01
CA GLN A 144 14.59 -21.18 -12.79
C GLN A 144 13.75 -22.29 -12.11
N MET A 145 14.40 -23.36 -11.63
CA MET A 145 13.70 -24.42 -10.90
C MET A 145 13.10 -23.91 -9.57
N ALA A 146 13.83 -23.08 -8.83
CA ALA A 146 13.31 -22.47 -7.59
C ALA A 146 12.08 -21.60 -7.85
N VAL A 147 12.12 -20.76 -8.90
CA VAL A 147 10.98 -19.95 -9.35
C VAL A 147 9.78 -20.82 -9.72
N GLN A 148 10.00 -21.91 -10.48
CA GLN A 148 8.92 -22.81 -10.88
C GLN A 148 8.26 -23.51 -9.68
N GLN A 149 9.05 -24.00 -8.72
CA GLN A 149 8.51 -24.64 -7.50
C GLN A 149 7.78 -23.62 -6.62
N THR A 150 8.31 -22.42 -6.49
CA THR A 150 7.65 -21.33 -5.76
C THR A 150 6.32 -20.94 -6.45
N ALA A 151 6.32 -20.83 -7.77
CA ALA A 151 5.10 -20.55 -8.54
C ALA A 151 4.02 -21.60 -8.34
N ALA A 152 4.40 -22.89 -8.30
CA ALA A 152 3.47 -23.99 -8.04
C ALA A 152 2.78 -23.88 -6.67
N TYR A 153 3.48 -23.42 -5.63
CA TYR A 153 2.87 -23.16 -4.33
C TYR A 153 1.76 -22.09 -4.42
N TYR A 154 2.02 -20.99 -5.14
CA TYR A 154 1.00 -19.94 -5.29
C TYR A 154 -0.15 -20.35 -6.21
N ASP A 155 0.11 -21.18 -7.22
CA ASP A 155 -0.96 -21.74 -8.05
C ASP A 155 -1.94 -22.57 -7.20
N THR A 156 -1.42 -23.42 -6.29
CA THR A 156 -2.26 -24.18 -5.34
C THR A 156 -2.95 -23.29 -4.30
N LEU A 157 -2.26 -22.27 -3.78
CA LEU A 157 -2.80 -21.36 -2.76
C LEU A 157 -3.99 -20.54 -3.30
N PHE A 158 -3.88 -19.99 -4.50
CA PHE A 158 -4.91 -19.15 -5.12
C PHE A 158 -5.98 -19.95 -5.86
N GLY A 159 -5.75 -21.24 -6.07
CA GLY A 159 -6.71 -22.19 -6.64
C GLY A 159 -7.61 -22.84 -5.59
N SER A 160 -8.12 -24.02 -5.92
CA SER A 160 -9.09 -24.80 -5.12
C SER A 160 -8.47 -25.99 -4.37
N ASP A 161 -7.14 -26.14 -4.33
CA ASP A 161 -6.48 -27.29 -3.71
C ASP A 161 -6.89 -27.41 -2.21
N PRO A 162 -7.48 -28.53 -1.79
CA PRO A 162 -7.90 -28.73 -0.40
C PRO A 162 -6.75 -28.66 0.62
N ALA A 163 -5.52 -29.00 0.24
CA ALA A 163 -4.36 -28.91 1.12
C ALA A 163 -4.09 -27.47 1.60
N MET A 164 -4.48 -26.48 0.81
CA MET A 164 -4.33 -25.05 1.13
C MET A 164 -5.53 -24.44 1.85
N GLN A 165 -6.55 -25.22 2.19
CA GLN A 165 -7.78 -24.69 2.82
C GLN A 165 -7.50 -23.93 4.11
N GLN A 166 -6.68 -24.50 5.02
CA GLN A 166 -6.37 -23.84 6.28
C GLN A 166 -5.54 -22.57 6.09
N THR A 167 -4.58 -22.59 5.16
CA THR A 167 -3.77 -21.43 4.83
C THR A 167 -4.65 -20.30 4.25
N ARG A 168 -5.56 -20.63 3.34
CA ARG A 168 -6.53 -19.66 2.82
C ARG A 168 -7.42 -19.06 3.92
N LYS A 169 -7.89 -19.88 4.86
CA LYS A 169 -8.66 -19.39 6.02
C LYS A 169 -7.85 -18.39 6.85
N ASN A 170 -6.60 -18.72 7.16
CA ASN A 170 -5.70 -17.85 7.94
C ASN A 170 -5.44 -16.51 7.24
N PHE A 171 -5.41 -16.51 5.91
CA PHE A 171 -5.18 -15.32 5.09
C PHE A 171 -6.48 -14.60 4.67
N ALA A 172 -7.63 -15.00 5.20
CA ALA A 172 -8.95 -14.50 4.81
C ALA A 172 -9.22 -14.58 3.30
N MET A 173 -8.67 -15.60 2.65
CA MET A 173 -8.86 -15.91 1.24
C MET A 173 -10.05 -16.87 1.07
N LYS A 174 -10.88 -16.61 0.07
CA LYS A 174 -11.92 -17.58 -0.33
C LYS A 174 -11.30 -18.77 -1.04
N GLU A 175 -12.01 -19.90 -1.03
CA GLU A 175 -11.67 -21.02 -1.91
C GLU A 175 -11.69 -20.56 -3.37
N ASP A 176 -10.74 -21.05 -4.16
CA ASP A 176 -10.59 -20.70 -5.57
C ASP A 176 -10.56 -19.19 -5.78
N THR A 177 -9.64 -18.52 -5.08
CA THR A 177 -9.50 -17.07 -5.08
C THR A 177 -9.30 -16.50 -6.49
N LEU A 178 -8.56 -17.21 -7.35
CA LEU A 178 -8.34 -16.89 -8.75
C LEU A 178 -8.57 -18.17 -9.60
N PRO A 179 -9.78 -18.40 -10.13
CA PRO A 179 -10.15 -19.65 -10.80
C PRO A 179 -9.35 -19.96 -12.06
N ASP A 180 -9.01 -18.93 -12.83
CA ASP A 180 -8.30 -19.06 -14.10
C ASP A 180 -6.82 -19.39 -13.89
N ALA A 181 -6.38 -20.58 -14.32
CA ALA A 181 -5.01 -21.06 -14.16
C ALA A 181 -3.99 -20.19 -14.92
N GLY A 182 -4.33 -19.69 -16.10
CA GLY A 182 -3.46 -18.80 -16.87
C GLY A 182 -3.23 -17.47 -16.14
N ARG A 183 -4.26 -16.93 -15.51
CA ARG A 183 -4.14 -15.72 -14.70
C ARG A 183 -3.36 -15.97 -13.41
N ARG A 184 -3.50 -17.16 -12.79
CA ARG A 184 -2.64 -17.53 -11.64
C ARG A 184 -1.18 -17.58 -12.04
N GLU A 185 -0.87 -18.21 -13.17
CA GLU A 185 0.49 -18.24 -13.71
C GLU A 185 1.05 -16.83 -13.98
N GLN A 186 0.27 -15.94 -14.59
CA GLN A 186 0.66 -14.54 -14.79
C GLN A 186 0.89 -13.82 -13.43
N MET A 187 0.02 -14.03 -12.46
CA MET A 187 0.17 -13.44 -11.11
C MET A 187 1.48 -13.88 -10.43
N THR A 188 1.91 -15.12 -10.61
CA THR A 188 3.20 -15.60 -10.08
C THR A 188 4.39 -14.88 -10.71
N ARG A 189 4.30 -14.47 -11.98
CA ARG A 189 5.33 -13.68 -12.68
C ARG A 189 5.45 -12.27 -12.11
N PHE A 190 4.32 -11.67 -11.70
CA PHE A 190 4.31 -10.40 -10.99
C PHE A 190 4.94 -10.55 -9.59
N PHE A 191 4.60 -11.59 -8.82
CA PHE A 191 5.22 -11.83 -7.51
C PHE A 191 6.72 -12.10 -7.62
N PHE A 192 7.15 -12.86 -8.62
CA PHE A 192 8.57 -13.02 -8.93
C PHE A 192 9.25 -11.67 -9.16
N TRP A 193 8.70 -10.82 -10.03
CA TRP A 193 9.28 -9.52 -10.32
C TRP A 193 9.35 -8.62 -9.07
N THR A 194 8.31 -8.58 -8.26
CA THR A 194 8.32 -7.80 -7.01
C THR A 194 9.36 -8.30 -6.00
N SER A 195 9.58 -9.60 -5.94
CA SER A 195 10.62 -10.24 -5.15
C SER A 195 12.02 -9.96 -5.69
N TRP A 196 12.20 -10.06 -7.02
CA TRP A 196 13.45 -9.70 -7.66
C TRP A 196 13.86 -8.25 -7.37
N VAL A 197 12.93 -7.31 -7.46
CA VAL A 197 13.12 -5.89 -7.11
C VAL A 197 13.58 -5.73 -5.64
N ALA A 198 13.03 -6.55 -4.74
CA ALA A 198 13.35 -6.48 -3.31
C ALA A 198 14.73 -7.07 -2.96
N ALA A 199 15.24 -7.98 -3.78
CA ALA A 199 16.52 -8.66 -3.55
C ALA A 199 17.68 -8.05 -4.33
N THR A 200 17.42 -7.47 -5.52
CA THR A 200 18.47 -7.05 -6.47
C THR A 200 18.97 -5.64 -6.18
N GLU A 201 20.28 -5.46 -6.12
CA GLU A 201 20.93 -4.17 -5.94
C GLU A 201 20.75 -3.25 -7.14
N ARG A 202 20.62 -1.96 -6.85
CA ARG A 202 20.64 -0.91 -7.87
C ARG A 202 22.02 -0.85 -8.51
N PRO A 203 22.13 -0.53 -9.80
CA PRO A 203 23.44 -0.40 -10.44
C PRO A 203 24.35 0.59 -9.70
N GLY A 204 25.50 0.10 -9.22
CA GLY A 204 26.51 0.91 -8.52
C GLY A 204 26.16 1.30 -7.09
N GLN A 205 25.19 0.65 -6.45
CA GLN A 205 24.81 0.87 -5.05
C GLN A 205 24.73 -0.48 -4.32
N ASP A 206 24.98 -0.45 -2.99
CA ASP A 206 24.83 -1.62 -2.10
C ASP A 206 23.37 -1.76 -1.57
N ALA A 207 22.44 -1.07 -2.18
CA ALA A 207 21.04 -1.06 -1.80
C ALA A 207 20.15 -1.59 -2.93
N THR A 208 19.14 -2.38 -2.56
CA THR A 208 18.14 -2.89 -3.50
C THR A 208 17.20 -1.77 -3.94
N TYR A 209 16.37 -2.03 -4.95
CA TYR A 209 15.36 -1.06 -5.40
C TYR A 209 14.34 -0.69 -4.33
N THR A 210 14.20 -1.51 -3.28
CA THR A 210 13.37 -1.27 -2.09
C THR A 210 14.16 -0.83 -0.86
N ASN A 211 15.41 -0.38 -1.02
CA ASN A 211 16.32 -0.02 0.05
C ASN A 211 16.51 -1.14 1.08
N ASN A 212 16.77 -2.34 0.60
CA ASN A 212 16.98 -3.56 1.37
C ASN A 212 15.78 -3.97 2.24
N TRP A 213 14.56 -3.65 1.82
CA TRP A 213 13.35 -4.23 2.38
C TRP A 213 12.89 -5.41 1.49
N PRO A 214 12.36 -6.52 2.01
CA PRO A 214 12.22 -6.85 3.43
C PRO A 214 13.55 -7.28 4.07
N HIS A 215 13.57 -7.35 5.40
CA HIS A 215 14.69 -8.01 6.09
C HIS A 215 14.72 -9.50 5.72
N GLU A 216 15.79 -9.92 5.03
CA GLU A 216 15.99 -11.32 4.60
C GLU A 216 17.43 -11.74 4.90
N PRO A 217 17.65 -12.47 6.01
CA PRO A 217 18.99 -12.82 6.48
C PRO A 217 19.75 -13.78 5.55
N LEU A 218 19.06 -14.57 4.71
CA LEU A 218 19.71 -15.51 3.80
C LEU A 218 20.57 -14.83 2.74
N ILE A 219 20.29 -13.58 2.42
CA ILE A 219 21.03 -12.76 1.44
C ILE A 219 21.56 -11.46 2.04
N ASP A 220 21.62 -11.35 3.37
CA ASP A 220 22.01 -10.13 4.11
C ASP A 220 21.23 -8.88 3.69
N ASN A 221 19.96 -9.04 3.36
CA ASN A 221 19.10 -7.94 3.00
C ASN A 221 18.60 -7.26 4.28
N GLN A 222 19.27 -6.19 4.69
CA GLN A 222 18.95 -5.44 5.89
C GLN A 222 18.59 -4.00 5.53
N PRO A 223 17.44 -3.46 6.00
CA PRO A 223 17.06 -2.07 5.75
C PRO A 223 18.20 -1.11 6.09
N THR A 224 18.43 -0.14 5.20
CA THR A 224 19.53 0.81 5.35
C THR A 224 19.28 1.74 6.53
N GLY A 225 20.35 2.13 7.25
CA GLY A 225 20.26 3.09 8.34
C GLY A 225 19.73 4.46 7.89
N GLU A 226 19.94 4.82 6.63
CA GLU A 226 19.42 6.04 6.02
C GLU A 226 17.90 6.07 5.98
N ASN A 227 17.24 4.95 5.64
CA ASN A 227 15.78 4.84 5.65
C ASN A 227 15.19 5.11 7.03
N LEU A 228 15.80 4.53 8.07
CA LEU A 228 15.39 4.77 9.45
C LEU A 228 15.58 6.24 9.84
N MET A 229 16.75 6.79 9.54
CA MET A 229 17.09 8.19 9.83
C MET A 229 16.11 9.16 9.16
N TRP A 230 15.83 8.99 7.86
CA TRP A 230 14.90 9.88 7.14
C TRP A 230 13.46 9.75 7.65
N SER A 231 13.03 8.54 8.04
CA SER A 231 11.72 8.33 8.66
C SER A 231 11.60 9.08 9.98
N VAL A 232 12.60 8.98 10.85
CA VAL A 232 12.64 9.70 12.14
C VAL A 232 12.68 11.22 11.93
N ILE A 233 13.53 11.71 11.03
CA ILE A 233 13.66 13.15 10.72
C ILE A 233 12.32 13.68 10.19
N SER A 234 11.65 12.96 9.30
CA SER A 234 10.36 13.40 8.73
C SER A 234 9.26 13.55 9.79
N VAL A 235 9.20 12.62 10.76
CA VAL A 235 8.26 12.71 11.90
C VAL A 235 8.61 13.91 12.79
N ILE A 236 9.89 14.12 13.10
CA ILE A 236 10.36 15.28 13.90
C ILE A 236 9.98 16.58 13.20
N LEU A 237 10.23 16.70 11.90
CA LEU A 237 9.91 17.90 11.13
C LEU A 237 8.41 18.14 11.04
N LEU A 238 7.58 17.09 10.92
CA LEU A 238 6.13 17.20 10.94
C LEU A 238 5.64 17.76 12.29
N VAL A 239 6.09 17.17 13.40
CA VAL A 239 5.70 17.62 14.76
C VAL A 239 6.20 19.04 15.03
N ALA A 240 7.45 19.33 14.65
CA ALA A 240 8.01 20.69 14.79
C ALA A 240 7.25 21.71 13.93
N GLY A 241 6.87 21.35 12.70
CA GLY A 241 6.05 22.19 11.82
C GLY A 241 4.67 22.50 12.39
N ILE A 242 3.97 21.50 12.91
CA ILE A 242 2.70 21.68 13.60
C ILE A 242 2.88 22.58 14.84
N GLY A 243 3.89 22.31 15.66
CA GLY A 243 4.21 23.14 16.84
C GLY A 243 4.51 24.58 16.49
N PHE A 244 5.27 24.80 15.41
CA PHE A 244 5.55 26.13 14.87
C PHE A 244 4.28 26.86 14.41
N LEU A 245 3.39 26.18 13.70
CA LEU A 245 2.11 26.76 13.25
C LEU A 245 1.24 27.19 14.44
N VAL A 246 1.11 26.33 15.46
CA VAL A 246 0.34 26.64 16.69
C VAL A 246 0.99 27.82 17.43
N TRP A 247 2.33 27.83 17.57
CA TRP A 247 3.04 28.93 18.17
C TRP A 247 2.88 30.24 17.39
N ALA A 248 3.06 30.22 16.07
CA ALA A 248 2.91 31.39 15.21
C ALA A 248 1.46 31.95 15.29
N TRP A 249 0.46 31.06 15.26
CA TRP A 249 -0.94 31.47 15.45
C TRP A 249 -1.17 32.12 16.80
N ALA A 250 -0.72 31.50 17.90
CA ALA A 250 -0.86 32.05 19.24
C ALA A 250 -0.11 33.38 19.42
N PHE A 251 1.08 33.53 18.83
CA PHE A 251 1.88 34.75 18.86
C PHE A 251 1.20 35.90 18.11
N LEU A 252 0.74 35.64 16.89
CA LEU A 252 0.07 36.64 16.05
C LEU A 252 -1.28 37.08 16.65
N ARG A 253 -2.01 36.13 17.26
CA ARG A 253 -3.30 36.44 17.90
C ARG A 253 -3.17 37.37 19.13
N LYS A 254 -2.05 37.26 19.88
CA LYS A 254 -1.82 38.12 21.07
C LYS A 254 -1.65 39.60 20.74
N GLN A 255 -1.39 39.94 19.48
CA GLN A 255 -1.10 41.34 19.09
C GLN A 255 -2.35 42.16 18.69
N ASP A 256 -3.49 41.54 18.40
CA ASP A 256 -4.57 42.23 17.70
C ASP A 256 -6.00 42.08 18.30
N GLU A 257 -6.23 41.40 19.41
CA GLU A 257 -7.61 41.17 19.88
C GLU A 257 -7.81 41.44 21.39
N GLU A 258 -8.63 42.44 21.71
CA GLU A 258 -9.44 42.41 22.91
C GLU A 258 -10.24 41.11 22.91
N GLU A 259 -10.20 40.33 24.00
CA GLU A 259 -10.96 39.07 24.07
C GLU A 259 -12.44 39.38 23.76
N PRO A 260 -12.99 38.79 22.69
CA PRO A 260 -14.40 39.06 22.40
C PRO A 260 -15.25 38.54 23.56
N VAL A 261 -16.00 39.44 24.14
CA VAL A 261 -16.97 39.08 25.20
C VAL A 261 -17.89 38.01 24.61
N ALA A 262 -17.89 36.83 25.22
CA ALA A 262 -18.77 35.76 24.79
C ALA A 262 -20.22 36.24 24.77
N PRO A 263 -20.97 36.14 23.69
CA PRO A 263 -22.33 36.59 23.62
C PRO A 263 -23.18 35.84 24.64
N ALA A 264 -24.09 36.54 25.32
CA ALA A 264 -24.97 36.00 26.39
C ALA A 264 -25.85 34.82 25.89
N ARG A 265 -26.02 34.68 24.57
CA ARG A 265 -26.70 33.56 23.90
C ARG A 265 -25.93 33.17 22.65
N ASP A 266 -25.93 31.89 22.37
CA ASP A 266 -25.34 31.39 21.12
C ASP A 266 -26.03 32.06 19.91
N PRO A 267 -25.29 32.85 19.10
CA PRO A 267 -25.85 33.52 17.92
C PRO A 267 -26.49 32.56 16.93
N LEU A 268 -25.97 31.31 16.83
CA LEU A 268 -26.48 30.28 15.91
C LEU A 268 -27.91 29.86 16.26
N THR A 269 -28.33 29.97 17.53
CA THR A 269 -29.71 29.66 17.97
C THR A 269 -30.73 30.72 17.60
N THR A 270 -30.26 31.92 17.24
CA THR A 270 -31.12 33.07 16.92
C THR A 270 -31.23 33.35 15.42
N ILE A 271 -30.36 32.73 14.59
CA ILE A 271 -30.36 32.90 13.14
C ILE A 271 -31.42 31.95 12.54
N PRO A 272 -32.41 32.44 11.79
CA PRO A 272 -33.38 31.58 11.13
C PRO A 272 -32.69 30.81 10.01
N LEU A 273 -32.95 29.49 9.94
CA LEU A 273 -32.40 28.63 8.88
C LEU A 273 -32.92 29.06 7.50
N THR A 274 -32.01 29.26 6.58
CA THR A 274 -32.34 29.52 5.17
C THR A 274 -32.93 28.30 4.47
N PRO A 275 -33.59 28.46 3.31
CA PRO A 275 -34.10 27.33 2.54
C PRO A 275 -33.04 26.31 2.14
N SER A 276 -31.81 26.76 1.79
CA SER A 276 -30.70 25.86 1.48
C SER A 276 -30.22 25.09 2.69
N GLN A 277 -30.11 25.74 3.86
CA GLN A 277 -29.73 25.05 5.11
C GLN A 277 -30.77 23.98 5.51
N ARG A 278 -32.07 24.24 5.33
CA ARG A 278 -33.09 23.21 5.58
C ARG A 278 -32.98 22.01 4.66
N SER A 279 -32.56 22.20 3.41
CA SER A 279 -32.40 21.13 2.45
C SER A 279 -31.20 20.21 2.77
N LEU A 280 -30.26 20.66 3.63
CA LEU A 280 -29.10 19.86 4.06
C LEU A 280 -29.45 18.65 4.94
N GLY A 281 -30.69 18.55 5.41
CA GLY A 281 -31.15 17.34 6.10
C GLY A 281 -30.93 16.05 5.30
N LYS A 282 -30.93 16.12 3.94
CA LYS A 282 -30.62 15.00 3.05
C LYS A 282 -29.15 14.55 3.21
N TYR A 283 -28.24 15.50 3.28
CA TYR A 283 -26.80 15.22 3.48
C TYR A 283 -26.54 14.63 4.85
N LEU A 284 -27.19 15.17 5.90
CA LEU A 284 -27.08 14.63 7.25
C LEU A 284 -27.57 13.18 7.31
N PHE A 285 -28.71 12.88 6.70
CA PHE A 285 -29.23 11.51 6.59
C PHE A 285 -28.22 10.60 5.87
N LEU A 286 -27.68 11.05 4.73
CA LEU A 286 -26.71 10.28 3.96
C LEU A 286 -25.42 10.02 4.78
N VAL A 287 -24.92 11.03 5.51
CA VAL A 287 -23.74 10.88 6.39
C VAL A 287 -23.98 9.82 7.45
N VAL A 288 -25.13 9.90 8.16
CA VAL A 288 -25.48 8.93 9.21
C VAL A 288 -25.66 7.52 8.63
N ALA A 289 -26.31 7.39 7.48
CA ALA A 289 -26.49 6.10 6.81
C ALA A 289 -25.17 5.48 6.37
N LEU A 290 -24.29 6.26 5.74
CA LEU A 290 -22.96 5.80 5.32
C LEU A 290 -22.07 5.46 6.52
N PHE A 291 -22.13 6.25 7.59
CA PHE A 291 -21.40 5.94 8.83
C PHE A 291 -21.89 4.63 9.46
N GLY A 292 -23.20 4.44 9.59
CA GLY A 292 -23.77 3.19 10.11
C GLY A 292 -23.40 1.99 9.24
N PHE A 293 -23.43 2.15 7.90
CA PHE A 293 -22.99 1.14 6.96
C PHE A 293 -21.50 0.82 7.13
N GLN A 294 -20.64 1.85 7.28
CA GLN A 294 -19.22 1.67 7.53
C GLN A 294 -18.95 0.90 8.83
N VAL A 295 -19.65 1.22 9.91
CA VAL A 295 -19.52 0.50 11.20
C VAL A 295 -19.87 -0.97 11.04
N PHE A 296 -20.96 -1.26 10.34
CA PHE A 296 -21.35 -2.64 10.03
C PHE A 296 -20.29 -3.39 9.21
N LEU A 297 -19.76 -2.78 8.15
CA LEU A 297 -18.70 -3.36 7.34
C LEU A 297 -17.41 -3.58 8.14
N GLY A 298 -17.07 -2.64 9.03
CA GLY A 298 -15.91 -2.75 9.92
C GLY A 298 -16.04 -3.91 10.88
N GLY A 299 -17.21 -4.09 11.50
CA GLY A 299 -17.51 -5.23 12.36
C GLY A 299 -17.40 -6.56 11.61
N ALA A 300 -18.00 -6.65 10.41
CA ALA A 300 -17.92 -7.85 9.59
C ALA A 300 -16.46 -8.18 9.18
N THR A 301 -15.68 -7.17 8.81
CA THR A 301 -14.26 -7.32 8.47
C THR A 301 -13.44 -7.81 9.66
N ALA A 302 -13.69 -7.27 10.87
CA ALA A 302 -13.02 -7.66 12.10
C ALA A 302 -13.30 -9.12 12.45
N HIS A 303 -14.55 -9.57 12.35
CA HIS A 303 -14.91 -10.97 12.59
C HIS A 303 -14.24 -11.93 11.61
N TYR A 304 -14.14 -11.59 10.34
CA TYR A 304 -13.39 -12.41 9.38
C TYR A 304 -11.90 -12.54 9.74
N THR A 305 -11.33 -11.49 10.34
CA THR A 305 -9.92 -11.48 10.74
C THR A 305 -9.67 -12.29 12.02
N VAL A 306 -10.55 -12.17 13.02
CA VAL A 306 -10.33 -12.73 14.36
C VAL A 306 -10.87 -14.15 14.46
N GLU A 307 -12.14 -14.38 14.08
CA GLU A 307 -12.81 -15.67 14.22
C GLU A 307 -12.81 -16.51 12.92
N GLY A 308 -12.49 -15.88 11.79
CA GLY A 308 -12.47 -16.53 10.49
C GLY A 308 -13.77 -16.37 9.69
N GLN A 309 -13.73 -16.87 8.46
CA GLN A 309 -14.82 -16.69 7.48
C GLN A 309 -16.09 -17.47 7.83
N ASP A 310 -16.00 -18.45 8.71
CA ASP A 310 -17.13 -19.31 9.14
C ASP A 310 -17.88 -18.73 10.34
N PHE A 311 -17.46 -17.57 10.90
CA PHE A 311 -18.05 -16.95 12.10
C PHE A 311 -19.57 -16.82 12.05
N TYR A 312 -20.12 -16.47 10.89
CA TYR A 312 -21.57 -16.27 10.74
C TYR A 312 -22.39 -17.55 10.60
N GLY A 313 -21.76 -18.74 10.60
CA GLY A 313 -22.44 -20.03 10.48
C GLY A 313 -23.03 -20.32 9.08
N PHE A 314 -22.83 -19.45 8.12
CA PHE A 314 -23.20 -19.61 6.71
C PHE A 314 -22.12 -19.00 5.81
N PRO A 315 -22.00 -19.42 4.52
CA PRO A 315 -20.89 -19.06 3.66
C PRO A 315 -21.00 -17.62 3.13
N LEU A 316 -21.05 -16.64 4.05
CA LEU A 316 -21.14 -15.21 3.73
C LEU A 316 -19.97 -14.76 2.84
N SER A 317 -18.77 -15.31 3.04
CA SER A 317 -17.56 -14.98 2.28
C SER A 317 -17.64 -15.31 0.77
N ARG A 318 -18.56 -16.15 0.36
CA ARG A 318 -18.80 -16.41 -1.08
C ARG A 318 -19.36 -15.20 -1.82
N TRP A 319 -20.21 -14.40 -1.15
CA TRP A 319 -20.84 -13.21 -1.75
C TRP A 319 -20.13 -11.93 -1.33
N PHE A 320 -19.66 -11.90 -0.09
CA PHE A 320 -19.01 -10.75 0.52
C PHE A 320 -17.63 -11.17 1.08
N PRO A 321 -16.64 -11.43 0.19
CA PRO A 321 -15.30 -11.77 0.63
C PRO A 321 -14.67 -10.62 1.41
N TYR A 322 -13.69 -10.94 2.26
CA TYR A 322 -12.94 -9.98 3.08
C TYR A 322 -12.47 -8.75 2.29
N THR A 323 -11.91 -8.96 1.12
CA THR A 323 -11.40 -7.89 0.25
C THR A 323 -12.48 -6.89 -0.16
N LEU A 324 -13.69 -7.38 -0.46
CA LEU A 324 -14.83 -6.54 -0.82
C LEU A 324 -15.33 -5.74 0.39
N LEU A 325 -15.56 -6.39 1.53
CA LEU A 325 -16.01 -5.74 2.76
C LEU A 325 -15.02 -4.67 3.22
N ARG A 326 -13.72 -4.98 3.19
CA ARG A 326 -12.67 -4.04 3.55
C ARG A 326 -12.62 -2.85 2.59
N THR A 327 -12.73 -3.08 1.29
CA THR A 327 -12.77 -2.00 0.29
C THR A 327 -13.96 -1.08 0.54
N TRP A 328 -15.15 -1.64 0.74
CA TRP A 328 -16.35 -0.86 1.02
C TRP A 328 -16.29 -0.12 2.36
N HIS A 329 -15.68 -0.73 3.38
CA HIS A 329 -15.45 -0.07 4.66
C HIS A 329 -14.60 1.20 4.49
N LEU A 330 -13.50 1.13 3.74
CA LEU A 330 -12.64 2.28 3.47
C LEU A 330 -13.33 3.33 2.59
N GLN A 331 -14.02 2.90 1.53
CA GLN A 331 -14.72 3.82 0.63
C GLN A 331 -15.88 4.53 1.31
N SER A 332 -16.69 3.82 2.10
CA SER A 332 -17.78 4.45 2.84
C SER A 332 -17.30 5.48 3.85
N ALA A 333 -16.11 5.24 4.48
CA ALA A 333 -15.46 6.22 5.34
C ALA A 333 -15.15 7.53 4.58
N LEU A 334 -14.50 7.43 3.42
CA LEU A 334 -14.20 8.60 2.59
C LEU A 334 -15.47 9.33 2.16
N PHE A 335 -16.51 8.61 1.78
CA PHE A 335 -17.76 9.21 1.32
C PHE A 335 -18.50 9.96 2.42
N TRP A 336 -18.67 9.38 3.63
CA TRP A 336 -19.38 10.12 4.68
C TRP A 336 -18.57 11.29 5.22
N ILE A 337 -17.22 11.18 5.30
CA ILE A 337 -16.34 12.29 5.68
C ILE A 337 -16.46 13.44 4.67
N ALA A 338 -16.29 13.14 3.37
CA ALA A 338 -16.40 14.15 2.32
C ALA A 338 -17.79 14.80 2.28
N THR A 339 -18.85 14.00 2.41
CA THR A 339 -20.24 14.48 2.47
C THR A 339 -20.47 15.36 3.71
N GLY A 340 -19.89 14.98 4.87
CA GLY A 340 -19.96 15.75 6.10
C GLY A 340 -19.28 17.12 5.96
N PHE A 341 -18.08 17.17 5.40
CA PHE A 341 -17.37 18.44 5.14
C PHE A 341 -18.12 19.32 4.14
N LEU A 342 -18.64 18.73 3.06
CA LEU A 342 -19.46 19.46 2.09
C LEU A 342 -20.71 20.05 2.76
N ALA A 343 -21.45 19.26 3.54
CA ALA A 343 -22.62 19.70 4.27
C ALA A 343 -22.29 20.83 5.28
N ALA A 344 -21.19 20.71 6.01
CA ALA A 344 -20.72 21.73 6.93
C ALA A 344 -20.40 23.06 6.20
N GLY A 345 -19.69 22.99 5.08
CA GLY A 345 -19.39 24.16 4.25
C GLY A 345 -20.65 24.84 3.70
N LEU A 346 -21.60 24.05 3.19
CA LEU A 346 -22.89 24.55 2.69
C LEU A 346 -23.76 25.13 3.83
N PHE A 347 -23.65 24.59 5.04
CA PHE A 347 -24.35 25.13 6.22
C PHE A 347 -23.80 26.47 6.68
N LEU A 348 -22.47 26.61 6.69
CA LEU A 348 -21.78 27.83 7.10
C LEU A 348 -21.88 28.96 6.08
N ALA A 349 -21.98 28.65 4.79
CA ALA A 349 -21.96 29.64 3.72
C ALA A 349 -23.05 30.72 3.85
N PRO A 350 -24.34 30.44 4.14
CA PRO A 350 -25.35 31.47 4.41
C PRO A 350 -25.06 32.30 5.65
N ILE A 351 -24.49 31.70 6.72
CA ILE A 351 -24.14 32.43 7.94
C ILE A 351 -23.08 33.49 7.63
N ILE A 352 -22.01 33.09 6.91
CA ILE A 352 -20.93 34.00 6.46
C ILE A 352 -21.48 35.08 5.51
N ASN A 353 -22.48 34.71 4.70
CA ASN A 353 -23.13 35.65 3.75
C ASN A 353 -24.26 36.51 4.39
N GLY A 354 -24.20 36.77 5.68
CA GLY A 354 -25.15 37.64 6.37
C GLY A 354 -26.58 37.12 6.44
N GLY A 355 -26.77 35.81 6.60
CA GLY A 355 -28.06 35.13 6.74
C GLY A 355 -28.81 34.91 5.40
N LYS A 356 -28.14 35.06 4.26
CA LYS A 356 -28.75 34.88 2.93
C LYS A 356 -28.08 33.74 2.19
N ASP A 357 -28.86 32.96 1.45
CA ASP A 357 -28.31 31.91 0.60
C ASP A 357 -27.36 32.51 -0.46
N PRO A 358 -26.14 32.01 -0.61
CA PRO A 358 -25.26 32.36 -1.72
C PRO A 358 -25.89 32.02 -3.07
N LYS A 359 -25.49 32.75 -4.13
CA LYS A 359 -25.92 32.46 -5.49
C LYS A 359 -25.51 31.04 -5.87
N LEU A 360 -26.41 30.29 -6.48
CA LEU A 360 -26.22 28.91 -6.94
C LEU A 360 -26.14 27.83 -5.83
N GLN A 361 -26.17 28.15 -4.55
CA GLN A 361 -26.15 27.13 -3.49
C GLN A 361 -27.37 26.19 -3.53
N LYS A 362 -28.47 26.59 -4.15
CA LYS A 362 -29.65 25.74 -4.34
C LYS A 362 -29.49 24.69 -5.45
N VAL A 363 -28.43 24.76 -6.23
CA VAL A 363 -28.16 23.84 -7.36
C VAL A 363 -27.31 22.66 -6.92
N GLY A 364 -26.55 22.78 -5.84
CA GLY A 364 -25.84 21.69 -5.14
C GLY A 364 -26.73 21.08 -4.07
#